data_768b66330e88738f531d822e03f9bf46
#
_entry.id   768b66330e88738f531d822e03f9bf46
#
_cell.length_a   1.000
_cell.length_b   1.000
_cell.length_c   1.000
_cell.angle_alpha   90.00
_cell.angle_beta   90.00
_cell.angle_gamma   90.00
#
_symmetry.space_group_name_H-M   'P 1'
#
loop_
_entity.id
_entity.type
_entity.pdbx_description
1 polymer ?
#
loop_
_entity_poly.entity_id
_entity_poly.type
_entity_poly.pdbx_seq_one_letter_code
_entity_poly.pdbx_strand_id
1 'polypeptide(L)'
;NTLRSRMINDLDFKSLDFVNKKGLKSNVNFHVKYLISSYKNYDEYRSNLNSKLMGIIELQTSYPLVKTSKKFINYLDPKISLRVNPSKMANSSNEERTINNNNIFNINRLGLIDTLESGNNLTLGIEFKKEELDDNSKYLELKLGTVLRAEDNNNIPSNSAINQKRSNIFGNIVNNLNDNINLDYEFSVNSDLDKVDYHSLGAEFSKNEFKTRFNFIEENGVVGNTNIIENKTSYNFDKNNSLIFETRQNRELDLAEYYNLIYEYKNDCLIAGIKYNKTYYSDRDLQPAEEL
;
A
#
# COMPACT_ATOMS: atom_id res chain seq x y z
N ASN A 1 37.51 -3.50 4.05
CA ASN A 1 36.19 -4.15 3.98
C ASN A 1 35.36 -3.75 5.19
N THR A 2 34.24 -3.10 4.95
CA THR A 2 33.22 -2.81 5.96
C THR A 2 32.33 -4.04 6.13
N LEU A 3 32.01 -4.41 7.38
CA LEU A 3 31.14 -5.53 7.69
C LEU A 3 30.02 -5.07 8.63
N ARG A 4 28.77 -5.35 8.26
CA ARG A 4 27.60 -5.19 9.10
C ARG A 4 26.98 -6.57 9.34
N SER A 5 26.92 -6.98 10.60
CA SER A 5 26.20 -8.19 11.02
C SER A 5 25.01 -7.81 11.89
N ARG A 6 23.87 -8.43 11.64
CA ARG A 6 22.68 -8.21 12.47
C ARG A 6 21.84 -9.48 12.57
N MET A 7 21.24 -9.65 13.74
CA MET A 7 20.25 -10.67 14.02
C MET A 7 18.97 -9.98 14.52
N ILE A 8 17.86 -10.32 13.93
CA ILE A 8 16.56 -9.72 14.23
C ILE A 8 15.62 -10.86 14.60
N ASN A 9 14.94 -10.70 15.74
CA ASN A 9 13.89 -11.60 16.18
C ASN A 9 12.62 -10.75 16.36
N ASP A 10 11.57 -11.09 15.62
CA ASP A 10 10.26 -10.50 15.74
C ASP A 10 9.30 -11.50 16.39
N LEU A 11 8.53 -11.02 17.36
CA LEU A 11 7.47 -11.77 18.03
C LEU A 11 6.17 -10.99 17.89
N ASP A 12 5.19 -11.60 17.24
CA ASP A 12 3.85 -11.08 17.08
C ASP A 12 2.86 -11.85 17.93
N PHE A 13 2.02 -11.13 18.65
CA PHE A 13 0.89 -11.69 19.39
C PHE A 13 -0.36 -10.91 19.07
N LYS A 14 -1.42 -11.63 18.76
CA LYS A 14 -2.77 -11.09 18.59
C LYS A 14 -3.73 -11.87 19.47
N SER A 15 -4.44 -11.17 20.36
CA SER A 15 -5.50 -11.80 21.14
C SER A 15 -6.68 -12.21 20.25
N LEU A 16 -7.51 -13.10 20.74
CA LEU A 16 -8.84 -13.32 20.17
C LEU A 16 -9.67 -12.03 20.29
N ASP A 17 -10.62 -11.88 19.37
CA ASP A 17 -11.56 -10.77 19.43
C ASP A 17 -12.51 -10.91 20.63
N PHE A 18 -12.54 -9.89 21.44
CA PHE A 18 -13.50 -9.76 22.53
C PHE A 18 -14.70 -8.95 22.03
N VAL A 19 -15.87 -9.57 22.01
CA VAL A 19 -17.11 -8.91 21.56
C VAL A 19 -18.03 -8.69 22.76
N ASN A 20 -18.37 -7.44 23.02
CA ASN A 20 -19.29 -7.12 24.12
C ASN A 20 -20.76 -7.31 23.68
N LYS A 21 -21.71 -7.23 24.67
CA LYS A 21 -23.15 -7.39 24.41
C LYS A 21 -23.75 -6.38 23.43
N LYS A 22 -23.09 -5.26 23.18
CA LYS A 22 -23.53 -4.20 22.25
C LYS A 22 -22.92 -4.35 20.85
N GLY A 23 -22.11 -5.41 20.61
CA GLY A 23 -21.47 -5.65 19.32
C GLY A 23 -20.11 -4.94 19.14
N LEU A 24 -19.60 -4.25 20.15
CA LEU A 24 -18.25 -3.67 20.09
C LEU A 24 -17.23 -4.80 20.14
N LYS A 25 -16.34 -4.83 19.14
CA LYS A 25 -15.31 -5.83 18.94
C LYS A 25 -13.95 -5.22 19.27
N SER A 26 -13.19 -5.84 20.14
CA SER A 26 -11.88 -5.35 20.57
C SER A 26 -10.85 -6.47 20.61
N ASN A 27 -9.60 -6.17 20.33
CA ASN A 27 -8.46 -7.07 20.53
C ASN A 27 -7.23 -6.30 20.98
N VAL A 28 -6.30 -7.02 21.61
CA VAL A 28 -5.01 -6.49 22.05
C VAL A 28 -3.92 -7.21 21.28
N ASN A 29 -3.00 -6.43 20.71
CA ASN A 29 -1.90 -6.91 19.91
C ASN A 29 -0.57 -6.47 20.52
N PHE A 30 0.47 -7.31 20.39
CA PHE A 30 1.84 -6.97 20.75
C PHE A 30 2.76 -7.31 19.58
N HIS A 31 3.68 -6.42 19.32
CA HIS A 31 4.80 -6.68 18.43
C HIS A 31 6.09 -6.33 19.16
N VAL A 32 6.98 -7.29 19.30
CA VAL A 32 8.27 -7.14 19.97
C VAL A 32 9.38 -7.46 18.98
N LYS A 33 10.32 -6.55 18.86
CA LYS A 33 11.50 -6.69 18.00
C LYS A 33 12.76 -6.64 18.86
N TYR A 34 13.58 -7.69 18.77
CA TYR A 34 14.89 -7.74 19.38
C TYR A 34 15.96 -7.72 18.31
N LEU A 35 16.75 -6.68 18.30
CA LEU A 35 17.82 -6.44 17.33
C LEU A 35 19.18 -6.58 18.04
N ILE A 36 20.05 -7.44 17.49
CA ILE A 36 21.47 -7.49 17.81
C ILE A 36 22.24 -7.05 16.57
N SER A 37 23.14 -6.09 16.71
CA SER A 37 23.94 -5.57 15.61
C SER A 37 25.41 -5.38 16.00
N SER A 38 26.28 -5.64 15.04
CA SER A 38 27.71 -5.39 15.15
C SER A 38 28.22 -4.79 13.83
N TYR A 39 29.07 -3.79 13.94
CA TYR A 39 29.65 -3.07 12.81
C TYR A 39 31.16 -3.16 12.88
N LYS A 40 31.83 -3.33 11.76
CA LYS A 40 33.28 -3.33 11.64
C LYS A 40 33.69 -2.38 10.51
N ASN A 41 34.63 -1.46 10.84
CA ASN A 41 35.13 -0.46 9.89
C ASN A 41 34.03 0.46 9.30
N TYR A 42 33.09 0.87 10.12
CA TYR A 42 32.07 1.90 9.82
C TYR A 42 32.31 3.10 10.69
N ASP A 43 32.58 4.27 10.11
CA ASP A 43 32.87 5.50 10.84
C ASP A 43 31.67 6.04 11.64
N GLU A 44 30.47 5.77 11.17
CA GLU A 44 29.20 6.23 11.79
C GLU A 44 28.69 5.32 12.92
N TYR A 45 29.24 4.11 13.07
CA TYR A 45 28.72 3.13 14.02
C TYR A 45 29.83 2.55 14.91
N ARG A 46 29.50 2.42 16.20
CA ARG A 46 30.42 1.79 17.15
C ARG A 46 30.67 0.34 16.77
N SER A 47 31.93 -0.08 16.82
CA SER A 47 32.36 -1.45 16.49
C SER A 47 31.89 -2.52 17.50
N ASN A 48 31.29 -2.11 18.62
CA ASN A 48 30.84 -3.03 19.68
C ASN A 48 29.47 -3.65 19.35
N LEU A 49 29.25 -4.85 19.90
CA LEU A 49 27.95 -5.49 19.88
C LEU A 49 26.90 -4.58 20.56
N ASN A 50 25.86 -4.25 19.84
CA ASN A 50 24.73 -3.45 20.33
C ASN A 50 23.47 -4.29 20.29
N SER A 51 22.71 -4.30 21.40
CA SER A 51 21.42 -4.95 21.47
C SER A 51 20.31 -3.96 21.79
N LYS A 52 19.18 -4.10 21.14
CA LYS A 52 18.02 -3.20 21.32
C LYS A 52 16.74 -4.02 21.35
N LEU A 53 15.97 -3.85 22.41
CA LEU A 53 14.63 -4.40 22.56
C LEU A 53 13.62 -3.26 22.32
N MET A 54 12.65 -3.49 21.45
CA MET A 54 11.59 -2.54 21.10
C MET A 54 10.26 -3.26 21.13
N GLY A 55 9.18 -2.55 21.47
CA GLY A 55 7.86 -3.16 21.51
C GLY A 55 6.73 -2.16 21.30
N ILE A 56 5.71 -2.61 20.59
CA ILE A 56 4.45 -1.91 20.38
C ILE A 56 3.35 -2.68 21.09
N ILE A 57 2.52 -1.97 21.85
CA ILE A 57 1.25 -2.46 22.38
C ILE A 57 0.15 -1.73 21.63
N GLU A 58 -0.84 -2.48 21.15
CA GLU A 58 -1.96 -1.94 20.40
C GLU A 58 -3.30 -2.47 20.96
N LEU A 59 -4.25 -1.55 21.15
CA LEU A 59 -5.65 -1.87 21.38
C LEU A 59 -6.44 -1.47 20.13
N GLN A 60 -6.97 -2.44 19.41
CA GLN A 60 -7.88 -2.22 18.29
C GLN A 60 -9.33 -2.41 18.73
N THR A 61 -10.21 -1.53 18.28
CA THR A 61 -11.65 -1.62 18.53
C THR A 61 -12.40 -1.25 17.27
N SER A 62 -13.45 -2.02 16.94
CA SER A 62 -14.36 -1.73 15.84
C SER A 62 -15.82 -1.93 16.24
N TYR A 63 -16.72 -1.31 15.49
CA TYR A 63 -18.16 -1.44 15.73
C TYR A 63 -18.89 -1.79 14.43
N PRO A 64 -18.83 -3.04 13.98
CA PRO A 64 -19.41 -3.46 12.73
C PRO A 64 -20.94 -3.37 12.76
N LEU A 65 -21.49 -2.59 11.85
CA LEU A 65 -22.92 -2.39 11.64
C LEU A 65 -23.33 -2.98 10.30
N VAL A 66 -24.49 -3.65 10.26
CA VAL A 66 -25.05 -4.24 9.06
C VAL A 66 -26.49 -3.80 8.89
N LYS A 67 -26.85 -3.37 7.69
CA LYS A 67 -28.24 -3.06 7.31
C LYS A 67 -28.60 -3.75 6.01
N THR A 68 -29.53 -4.68 6.08
CA THR A 68 -30.09 -5.37 4.90
C THR A 68 -31.33 -4.66 4.40
N SER A 69 -31.41 -4.45 3.10
CA SER A 69 -32.59 -3.95 2.38
C SER A 69 -33.04 -4.98 1.34
N LYS A 70 -34.08 -4.70 0.57
CA LYS A 70 -34.61 -5.65 -0.44
C LYS A 70 -33.62 -6.01 -1.56
N LYS A 71 -32.65 -5.12 -1.86
CA LYS A 71 -31.71 -5.31 -2.97
C LYS A 71 -30.25 -5.27 -2.54
N PHE A 72 -29.95 -4.69 -1.34
CA PHE A 72 -28.58 -4.42 -0.94
C PHE A 72 -28.34 -4.79 0.51
N ILE A 73 -27.13 -5.21 0.81
CA ILE A 73 -26.56 -5.26 2.16
C ILE A 73 -25.55 -4.12 2.27
N ASN A 74 -25.68 -3.33 3.34
CA ASN A 74 -24.74 -2.27 3.66
C ASN A 74 -24.00 -2.63 4.95
N TYR A 75 -22.69 -2.53 4.92
CA TYR A 75 -21.79 -2.70 6.04
C TYR A 75 -21.15 -1.36 6.37
N LEU A 76 -21.05 -1.04 7.64
CA LEU A 76 -20.33 0.13 8.14
C LEU A 76 -19.51 -0.30 9.34
N ASP A 77 -18.18 -0.17 9.27
CA ASP A 77 -17.27 -0.58 10.34
C ASP A 77 -16.33 0.57 10.73
N PRO A 78 -16.73 1.43 11.67
CA PRO A 78 -15.82 2.39 12.28
C PRO A 78 -14.78 1.64 13.13
N LYS A 79 -13.51 2.04 13.00
CA LYS A 79 -12.35 1.41 13.63
C LYS A 79 -11.50 2.44 14.36
N ILE A 80 -10.97 2.05 15.50
CA ILE A 80 -10.03 2.83 16.29
C ILE A 80 -8.89 1.90 16.72
N SER A 81 -7.65 2.36 16.61
CA SER A 81 -6.48 1.68 17.16
C SER A 81 -5.66 2.65 17.99
N LEU A 82 -5.44 2.30 19.25
CA LEU A 82 -4.54 3.02 20.14
C LEU A 82 -3.22 2.24 20.23
N ARG A 83 -2.11 2.92 19.92
CA ARG A 83 -0.75 2.34 19.95
C ARG A 83 0.14 3.08 20.91
N VAL A 84 0.95 2.31 21.62
CA VAL A 84 1.96 2.80 22.55
C VAL A 84 3.27 2.08 22.29
N ASN A 85 4.32 2.85 21.98
CA ASN A 85 5.69 2.37 21.89
C ASN A 85 6.64 3.36 22.57
N PRO A 86 7.11 3.06 23.80
CA PRO A 86 8.05 3.92 24.53
C PRO A 86 9.49 3.80 24.03
N SER A 87 9.80 2.87 23.14
CA SER A 87 11.15 2.63 22.65
C SER A 87 11.61 3.77 21.73
N LYS A 88 12.90 4.11 21.76
CA LYS A 88 13.47 5.09 20.82
C LYS A 88 13.56 4.48 19.44
N MET A 89 13.01 5.18 18.45
CA MET A 89 13.11 4.86 17.04
C MET A 89 14.50 5.29 16.50
N ALA A 90 15.10 4.49 15.61
CA ALA A 90 16.21 4.93 14.80
C ALA A 90 15.73 5.93 13.73
N ASN A 91 16.60 6.82 13.30
CA ASN A 91 16.26 7.75 12.22
C ASN A 91 16.08 6.97 10.92
N SER A 92 14.86 7.00 10.38
CA SER A 92 14.45 6.38 9.12
C SER A 92 13.77 7.40 8.20
N SER A 93 13.97 8.69 8.43
CA SER A 93 13.29 9.78 7.70
C SER A 93 13.48 9.70 6.18
N ASN A 94 14.60 9.14 5.72
CA ASN A 94 14.95 8.98 4.30
C ASN A 94 14.54 7.63 3.71
N GLU A 95 13.96 6.72 4.52
CA GLU A 95 13.43 5.47 3.98
C GLU A 95 12.10 5.71 3.28
N GLU A 96 11.87 5.02 2.18
CA GLU A 96 10.60 5.09 1.47
C GLU A 96 9.61 4.09 2.08
N ARG A 97 8.51 4.60 2.62
CA ARG A 97 7.41 3.80 3.18
C ARG A 97 6.08 4.47 2.88
N THR A 98 5.21 3.75 2.21
CA THR A 98 3.87 4.23 1.88
C THR A 98 2.85 3.69 2.88
N ILE A 99 2.04 4.59 3.42
CA ILE A 99 0.87 4.27 4.24
C ILE A 99 -0.39 4.46 3.39
N ASN A 100 -1.28 3.48 3.48
CA ASN A 100 -2.59 3.49 2.84
C ASN A 100 -3.62 2.73 3.69
N ASN A 101 -4.85 2.61 3.21
CA ASN A 101 -5.92 1.93 3.95
C ASN A 101 -5.71 0.42 4.18
N ASN A 102 -4.81 -0.22 3.44
CA ASN A 102 -4.53 -1.64 3.60
C ASN A 102 -3.53 -1.91 4.74
N ASN A 103 -2.68 -0.94 5.08
CA ASN A 103 -1.63 -1.13 6.08
C ASN A 103 -1.73 -0.20 7.30
N ILE A 104 -2.54 0.86 7.28
CA ILE A 104 -2.63 1.87 8.34
C ILE A 104 -2.98 1.27 9.72
N PHE A 105 -3.74 0.17 9.75
CA PHE A 105 -4.12 -0.57 10.97
C PHE A 105 -3.17 -1.74 11.30
N ASN A 106 -2.13 -2.00 10.51
CA ASN A 106 -1.15 -3.03 10.83
C ASN A 106 -0.28 -2.60 12.00
N ILE A 107 -0.05 -3.47 12.97
CA ILE A 107 0.77 -3.15 14.15
C ILE A 107 2.18 -2.69 13.78
N ASN A 108 2.80 -3.30 12.78
CA ASN A 108 4.08 -2.89 12.20
C ASN A 108 3.88 -2.29 10.79
N ARG A 109 3.07 -1.21 10.69
CA ARG A 109 2.66 -0.61 9.42
C ARG A 109 3.79 -0.03 8.57
N LEU A 110 4.88 0.40 9.20
CA LEU A 110 6.05 0.91 8.48
C LEU A 110 6.98 -0.20 7.98
N GLY A 111 6.91 -1.41 8.53
CA GLY A 111 7.72 -2.54 8.10
C GLY A 111 9.25 -2.30 8.16
N LEU A 112 9.70 -1.43 9.08
CA LEU A 112 11.12 -1.08 9.21
C LEU A 112 11.92 -2.25 9.77
N ILE A 113 13.12 -2.45 9.21
CA ILE A 113 13.94 -3.63 9.55
C ILE A 113 14.58 -3.47 10.94
N ASP A 114 15.24 -2.32 11.19
CA ASP A 114 16.11 -2.11 12.35
C ASP A 114 15.44 -1.35 13.50
N THR A 115 14.19 -0.96 13.32
CA THR A 115 13.47 -0.13 14.30
C THR A 115 11.96 -0.35 14.20
N LEU A 116 11.23 0.17 15.18
CA LEU A 116 9.77 0.22 15.19
C LEU A 116 9.30 1.66 15.30
N GLU A 117 8.12 1.96 14.76
CA GLU A 117 7.45 3.24 14.93
C GLU A 117 7.27 3.55 16.42
N SER A 118 7.86 4.64 16.91
CA SER A 118 7.81 5.05 18.32
C SER A 118 6.72 6.05 18.63
N GLY A 119 6.46 6.23 19.92
CA GLY A 119 5.52 7.20 20.47
C GLY A 119 4.09 6.65 20.59
N ASN A 120 3.19 7.54 21.01
CA ASN A 120 1.78 7.25 21.22
C ASN A 120 0.99 7.80 20.05
N ASN A 121 0.09 6.97 19.49
CA ASN A 121 -0.77 7.42 18.42
C ASN A 121 -2.14 6.73 18.44
N LEU A 122 -3.11 7.40 17.87
CA LEU A 122 -4.48 6.96 17.65
C LEU A 122 -4.73 6.88 16.15
N THR A 123 -5.07 5.71 15.64
CA THR A 123 -5.52 5.54 14.26
C THR A 123 -7.04 5.51 14.25
N LEU A 124 -7.64 6.33 13.43
CA LEU A 124 -9.09 6.36 13.19
C LEU A 124 -9.36 5.88 11.77
N GLY A 125 -10.41 5.10 11.59
CA GLY A 125 -10.83 4.63 10.28
C GLY A 125 -12.31 4.33 10.21
N ILE A 126 -12.80 4.27 8.98
CA ILE A 126 -14.16 3.87 8.66
C ILE A 126 -14.14 3.08 7.35
N GLU A 127 -14.81 1.94 7.35
CA GLU A 127 -15.03 1.14 6.17
C GLU A 127 -16.52 1.06 5.89
N PHE A 128 -16.92 1.37 4.67
CA PHE A 128 -18.28 1.21 4.19
C PHE A 128 -18.27 0.31 2.98
N LYS A 129 -19.16 -0.70 2.96
CA LYS A 129 -19.38 -1.56 1.80
C LYS A 129 -20.87 -1.69 1.54
N LYS A 130 -21.26 -1.50 0.30
CA LYS A 130 -22.60 -1.77 -0.20
C LYS A 130 -22.50 -2.80 -1.31
N GLU A 131 -23.17 -3.93 -1.17
CA GLU A 131 -23.18 -5.03 -2.14
C GLU A 131 -24.60 -5.42 -2.52
N GLU A 132 -24.80 -5.94 -3.74
CA GLU A 132 -26.08 -6.48 -4.16
C GLU A 132 -26.34 -7.84 -3.48
N LEU A 133 -27.59 -8.08 -3.11
CA LEU A 133 -27.99 -9.28 -2.37
C LEU A 133 -27.95 -10.52 -3.26
N ASP A 134 -28.31 -10.36 -4.54
CA ASP A 134 -28.38 -11.44 -5.53
C ASP A 134 -27.02 -11.66 -6.24
N ASP A 135 -26.12 -10.68 -6.15
CA ASP A 135 -24.82 -10.73 -6.82
C ASP A 135 -23.78 -9.93 -6.04
N ASN A 136 -23.06 -10.58 -5.14
CA ASN A 136 -22.05 -9.97 -4.28
C ASN A 136 -20.78 -9.51 -5.03
N SER A 137 -20.65 -9.84 -6.32
CA SER A 137 -19.57 -9.30 -7.17
C SER A 137 -19.78 -7.81 -7.47
N LYS A 138 -21.03 -7.33 -7.40
CA LYS A 138 -21.39 -5.93 -7.61
C LYS A 138 -21.41 -5.19 -6.28
N TYR A 139 -20.43 -4.35 -6.07
CA TYR A 139 -20.29 -3.61 -4.82
C TYR A 139 -19.62 -2.25 -4.97
N LEU A 140 -19.90 -1.39 -4.00
CA LEU A 140 -19.17 -0.17 -3.72
C LEU A 140 -18.51 -0.29 -2.35
N GLU A 141 -17.20 -0.12 -2.27
CA GLU A 141 -16.43 -0.09 -1.04
C GLU A 141 -15.75 1.28 -0.89
N LEU A 142 -15.81 1.84 0.31
CA LEU A 142 -15.13 3.07 0.70
C LEU A 142 -14.37 2.82 2.00
N LYS A 143 -13.10 3.15 2.03
CA LYS A 143 -12.25 3.13 3.23
C LYS A 143 -11.61 4.48 3.43
N LEU A 144 -11.64 4.97 4.65
CA LEU A 144 -10.93 6.19 5.08
C LEU A 144 -10.15 5.90 6.35
N GLY A 145 -8.99 6.51 6.47
CA GLY A 145 -8.16 6.36 7.66
C GLY A 145 -7.24 7.56 7.89
N THR A 146 -6.92 7.85 9.15
CA THR A 146 -5.96 8.87 9.56
C THR A 146 -5.29 8.50 10.86
N VAL A 147 -4.12 9.08 11.13
CA VAL A 147 -3.34 8.88 12.36
C VAL A 147 -3.18 10.19 13.10
N LEU A 148 -3.49 10.19 14.39
CA LEU A 148 -3.25 11.29 15.31
C LEU A 148 -2.12 10.88 16.26
N ARG A 149 -1.06 11.66 16.34
CA ARG A 149 0.10 11.42 17.21
C ARG A 149 0.10 12.40 18.38
N ALA A 150 0.62 11.95 19.51
CA ALA A 150 0.83 12.84 20.65
C ALA A 150 1.86 13.93 20.32
N GLU A 151 2.91 13.59 19.57
CA GLU A 151 4.01 14.47 19.19
C GLU A 151 4.49 14.16 17.76
N ASP A 152 5.08 15.17 17.11
CA ASP A 152 5.77 14.95 15.83
C ASP A 152 6.96 14.03 16.02
N ASN A 153 7.28 13.23 15.03
CA ASN A 153 8.41 12.31 15.06
C ASN A 153 9.19 12.34 13.75
N ASN A 154 10.23 13.15 13.71
CA ASN A 154 11.08 13.34 12.54
C ASN A 154 11.93 12.12 12.15
N ASN A 155 11.95 11.07 12.98
CA ASN A 155 12.62 9.81 12.65
C ASN A 155 11.76 8.88 11.77
N ILE A 156 10.47 9.18 11.64
CA ILE A 156 9.54 8.43 10.77
C ILE A 156 9.78 8.83 9.31
N PRO A 157 9.72 7.89 8.35
CA PRO A 157 9.80 8.18 6.93
C PRO A 157 8.87 9.33 6.50
N SER A 158 9.44 10.37 5.89
CA SER A 158 8.70 11.59 5.57
C SER A 158 7.59 11.35 4.54
N ASN A 159 7.83 10.46 3.57
CA ASN A 159 6.85 10.10 2.55
C ASN A 159 5.70 9.21 3.07
N SER A 160 5.80 8.68 4.30
CA SER A 160 4.69 7.94 4.93
C SER A 160 3.52 8.84 5.33
N ALA A 161 3.75 10.16 5.41
CA ALA A 161 2.79 11.18 5.82
C ALA A 161 2.12 10.93 7.20
N ILE A 162 2.80 10.18 8.09
CA ILE A 162 2.34 9.92 9.48
C ILE A 162 3.34 10.41 10.54
N ASN A 163 4.34 11.18 10.15
CA ASN A 163 5.40 11.70 11.02
C ASN A 163 4.99 12.92 11.86
N GLN A 164 3.91 13.61 11.47
CA GLN A 164 3.37 14.78 12.17
C GLN A 164 2.23 14.42 13.12
N LYS A 165 1.83 15.35 13.99
CA LYS A 165 0.71 15.18 14.94
C LYS A 165 -0.59 14.77 14.25
N ARG A 166 -0.83 15.29 13.05
CA ARG A 166 -1.94 14.91 12.19
C ARG A 166 -1.37 14.34 10.91
N SER A 167 -1.68 13.11 10.61
CA SER A 167 -1.32 12.52 9.33
C SER A 167 -2.22 13.01 8.21
N ASN A 168 -1.85 12.67 6.99
CA ASN A 168 -2.78 12.72 5.86
C ASN A 168 -4.03 11.89 6.15
N ILE A 169 -5.11 12.21 5.42
CA ILE A 169 -6.28 11.34 5.29
C ILE A 169 -6.05 10.44 4.09
N PHE A 170 -6.02 9.15 4.36
CA PHE A 170 -5.88 8.10 3.35
C PHE A 170 -7.27 7.58 2.97
N GLY A 171 -7.56 7.52 1.68
CA GLY A 171 -8.84 7.05 1.16
C GLY A 171 -8.67 6.00 0.07
N ASN A 172 -9.63 5.07 0.02
CA ASN A 172 -9.75 4.09 -1.05
C ASN A 172 -11.21 3.89 -1.39
N ILE A 173 -11.54 3.92 -2.68
CA ILE A 173 -12.87 3.67 -3.23
C ILE A 173 -12.72 2.58 -4.27
N VAL A 174 -13.50 1.50 -4.14
CA VAL A 174 -13.59 0.43 -5.15
C VAL A 174 -15.05 0.30 -5.56
N ASN A 175 -15.30 0.33 -6.85
CA ASN A 175 -16.65 0.18 -7.40
C ASN A 175 -16.68 -0.85 -8.53
N ASN A 176 -17.19 -2.03 -8.23
CA ASN A 176 -17.53 -3.04 -9.22
C ASN A 176 -18.96 -2.78 -9.70
N LEU A 177 -19.07 -2.04 -10.81
CA LEU A 177 -20.36 -1.64 -11.37
C LEU A 177 -21.14 -2.80 -11.94
N ASN A 178 -20.45 -3.72 -12.60
CA ASN A 178 -20.96 -4.94 -13.20
C ASN A 178 -19.78 -5.86 -13.53
N ASP A 179 -20.04 -7.03 -14.10
CA ASP A 179 -19.04 -8.03 -14.48
C ASP A 179 -17.98 -7.52 -15.47
N ASN A 180 -18.25 -6.38 -16.11
CA ASN A 180 -17.41 -5.84 -17.17
C ASN A 180 -16.60 -4.61 -16.74
N ILE A 181 -17.03 -3.87 -15.69
CA ILE A 181 -16.44 -2.56 -15.32
C ILE A 181 -16.09 -2.55 -13.84
N ASN A 182 -14.82 -2.35 -13.57
CA ASN A 182 -14.29 -2.11 -12.22
C ASN A 182 -13.55 -0.77 -12.20
N LEU A 183 -13.85 0.04 -11.19
CA LEU A 183 -13.18 1.32 -10.93
C LEU A 183 -12.57 1.29 -9.53
N ASP A 184 -11.34 1.74 -9.41
CA ASP A 184 -10.67 1.92 -8.11
C ASP A 184 -10.00 3.29 -8.05
N TYR A 185 -10.10 3.92 -6.89
CA TYR A 185 -9.48 5.20 -6.62
C TYR A 185 -8.85 5.20 -5.24
N GLU A 186 -7.56 5.46 -5.17
CA GLU A 186 -6.80 5.61 -3.93
C GLU A 186 -6.24 7.02 -3.84
N PHE A 187 -6.28 7.63 -2.65
CA PHE A 187 -5.78 8.97 -2.45
C PHE A 187 -5.19 9.19 -1.06
N SER A 188 -4.33 10.19 -0.97
CA SER A 188 -3.80 10.74 0.27
C SER A 188 -3.91 12.27 0.22
N VAL A 189 -4.71 12.85 1.11
CA VAL A 189 -4.91 14.29 1.24
C VAL A 189 -4.20 14.74 2.51
N ASN A 190 -3.47 15.85 2.44
CA ASN A 190 -2.76 16.38 3.61
C ASN A 190 -3.72 16.75 4.76
N SER A 191 -3.16 16.93 5.95
CA SER A 191 -3.93 17.22 7.18
C SER A 191 -4.77 18.49 7.12
N ASP A 192 -4.39 19.45 6.29
CA ASP A 192 -5.08 20.73 6.15
C ASP A 192 -6.17 20.69 5.06
N LEU A 193 -6.28 19.57 4.32
CA LEU A 193 -7.28 19.32 3.27
C LEU A 193 -7.18 20.26 2.06
N ASP A 194 -6.04 20.86 1.84
CA ASP A 194 -5.81 21.82 0.75
C ASP A 194 -4.97 21.24 -0.40
N LYS A 195 -4.35 20.07 -0.19
CA LYS A 195 -3.49 19.43 -1.19
C LYS A 195 -3.69 17.92 -1.21
N VAL A 196 -3.82 17.37 -2.41
CA VAL A 196 -3.73 15.93 -2.66
C VAL A 196 -2.26 15.58 -2.90
N ASP A 197 -1.65 14.82 -2.00
CA ASP A 197 -0.25 14.42 -2.11
C ASP A 197 -0.08 13.19 -3.00
N TYR A 198 -1.07 12.32 -3.01
CA TYR A 198 -1.09 11.12 -3.83
C TYR A 198 -2.50 10.81 -4.30
N HIS A 199 -2.66 10.45 -5.55
CA HIS A 199 -3.85 9.77 -6.05
C HIS A 199 -3.55 8.78 -7.18
N SER A 200 -4.32 7.71 -7.19
CA SER A 200 -4.28 6.68 -8.22
C SER A 200 -5.70 6.33 -8.63
N LEU A 201 -5.95 6.39 -9.92
CA LEU A 201 -7.24 6.01 -10.51
C LEU A 201 -7.03 4.82 -11.44
N GLY A 202 -7.66 3.70 -11.12
CA GLY A 202 -7.72 2.51 -11.96
C GLY A 202 -9.10 2.37 -12.61
N ALA A 203 -9.12 2.02 -13.90
CA ALA A 203 -10.33 1.69 -14.63
C ALA A 203 -10.09 0.43 -15.46
N GLU A 204 -10.83 -0.62 -15.17
CA GLU A 204 -10.77 -1.89 -15.89
C GLU A 204 -12.08 -2.15 -16.62
N PHE A 205 -11.96 -2.52 -17.88
CA PHE A 205 -13.06 -2.99 -18.69
C PHE A 205 -12.73 -4.39 -19.21
N SER A 206 -13.65 -5.34 -19.03
CA SER A 206 -13.55 -6.71 -19.55
C SER A 206 -14.83 -7.11 -20.26
N LYS A 207 -14.71 -7.70 -21.44
CA LYS A 207 -15.85 -8.26 -22.17
C LYS A 207 -15.39 -9.43 -23.02
N ASN A 208 -15.93 -10.59 -22.74
CA ASN A 208 -15.54 -11.86 -23.36
C ASN A 208 -14.02 -12.06 -23.23
N GLU A 209 -13.34 -12.20 -24.35
CA GLU A 209 -11.89 -12.44 -24.45
C GLU A 209 -11.03 -11.17 -24.34
N PHE A 210 -11.68 -10.00 -24.35
CA PHE A 210 -11.00 -8.69 -24.28
C PHE A 210 -10.99 -8.14 -22.85
N LYS A 211 -9.83 -7.70 -22.39
CA LYS A 211 -9.65 -7.02 -21.11
C LYS A 211 -8.68 -5.85 -21.26
N THR A 212 -9.06 -4.69 -20.78
CA THR A 212 -8.17 -3.52 -20.74
C THR A 212 -8.23 -2.84 -19.39
N ARG A 213 -7.08 -2.41 -18.88
CA ARG A 213 -6.96 -1.63 -17.65
C ARG A 213 -6.12 -0.40 -17.91
N PHE A 214 -6.59 0.73 -17.45
CA PHE A 214 -5.87 2.00 -17.37
C PHE A 214 -5.60 2.32 -15.90
N ASN A 215 -4.37 2.73 -15.60
CA ASN A 215 -4.01 3.31 -14.31
C ASN A 215 -3.44 4.70 -14.54
N PHE A 216 -3.92 5.66 -13.79
CA PHE A 216 -3.35 6.99 -13.66
C PHE A 216 -2.82 7.16 -12.25
N ILE A 217 -1.56 7.57 -12.09
CA ILE A 217 -0.91 7.77 -10.79
C ILE A 217 -0.28 9.15 -10.79
N GLU A 218 -0.63 9.96 -9.79
CA GLU A 218 0.03 11.23 -9.52
C GLU A 218 0.44 11.29 -8.06
N GLU A 219 1.69 11.59 -7.83
CA GLU A 219 2.28 11.78 -6.51
C GLU A 219 3.06 13.10 -6.48
N ASN A 220 2.73 13.94 -5.50
CA ASN A 220 3.41 15.21 -5.24
C ASN A 220 4.12 15.11 -3.88
N GLY A 221 5.24 14.40 -3.85
CA GLY A 221 5.92 14.02 -2.62
C GLY A 221 7.17 14.83 -2.30
N VAL A 222 7.73 14.59 -1.11
CA VAL A 222 9.01 15.17 -0.64
C VAL A 222 10.19 14.65 -1.46
N VAL A 223 10.06 13.47 -2.06
CA VAL A 223 11.12 12.79 -2.84
C VAL A 223 11.09 13.14 -4.32
N GLY A 224 10.00 13.74 -4.80
CA GLY A 224 9.81 14.13 -6.20
C GLY A 224 8.35 14.00 -6.64
N ASN A 225 8.08 14.50 -7.83
CA ASN A 225 6.76 14.40 -8.45
C ASN A 225 6.73 13.20 -9.39
N THR A 226 5.60 12.50 -9.41
CA THR A 226 5.36 11.40 -10.33
C THR A 226 4.02 11.62 -11.01
N ASN A 227 3.97 11.53 -12.32
CA ASN A 227 2.71 11.58 -13.08
C ASN A 227 2.78 10.53 -14.20
N ILE A 228 2.10 9.40 -14.00
CA ILE A 228 2.23 8.22 -14.83
C ILE A 228 0.85 7.79 -15.33
N ILE A 229 0.79 7.42 -16.60
CA ILE A 229 -0.33 6.68 -17.18
C ILE A 229 0.19 5.31 -17.64
N GLU A 230 -0.51 4.27 -17.22
CA GLU A 230 -0.27 2.90 -17.66
C GLU A 230 -1.51 2.35 -18.36
N ASN A 231 -1.29 1.56 -19.39
CA ASN A 231 -2.33 0.72 -19.97
C ASN A 231 -1.82 -0.71 -20.10
N LYS A 232 -2.70 -1.64 -19.76
CA LYS A 232 -2.53 -3.06 -20.06
C LYS A 232 -3.79 -3.58 -20.72
N THR A 233 -3.65 -4.00 -21.98
CA THR A 233 -4.73 -4.57 -22.78
C THR A 233 -4.38 -6.00 -23.15
N SER A 234 -5.30 -6.94 -22.95
CA SER A 234 -5.13 -8.33 -23.32
C SER A 234 -6.32 -8.81 -24.14
N TYR A 235 -6.02 -9.69 -25.10
CA TYR A 235 -7.00 -10.40 -25.90
C TYR A 235 -6.65 -11.88 -25.94
N ASN A 236 -7.59 -12.73 -25.51
CA ASN A 236 -7.43 -14.18 -25.53
C ASN A 236 -8.05 -14.72 -26.83
N PHE A 237 -7.25 -15.23 -27.76
CA PHE A 237 -7.74 -15.84 -28.99
C PHE A 237 -8.50 -17.14 -28.70
N ASP A 238 -7.99 -17.88 -27.72
CA ASP A 238 -8.56 -19.12 -27.19
C ASP A 238 -8.07 -19.38 -25.76
N LYS A 239 -8.28 -20.59 -25.21
CA LYS A 239 -7.90 -20.96 -23.84
C LYS A 239 -6.39 -20.98 -23.60
N ASN A 240 -5.61 -21.07 -24.67
CA ASN A 240 -4.16 -21.28 -24.61
C ASN A 240 -3.36 -20.09 -25.15
N ASN A 241 -3.97 -19.24 -25.98
CA ASN A 241 -3.28 -18.20 -26.71
C ASN A 241 -3.78 -16.81 -26.35
N SER A 242 -2.88 -15.91 -25.97
CA SER A 242 -3.19 -14.52 -25.65
C SER A 242 -2.20 -13.54 -26.27
N LEU A 243 -2.69 -12.34 -26.56
CA LEU A 243 -1.89 -11.18 -26.93
C LEU A 243 -2.05 -10.11 -25.86
N ILE A 244 -0.94 -9.57 -25.36
CA ILE A 244 -0.94 -8.57 -24.32
C ILE A 244 -0.15 -7.36 -24.84
N PHE A 245 -0.75 -6.18 -24.73
CA PHE A 245 -0.12 -4.90 -24.99
C PHE A 245 -0.02 -4.13 -23.68
N GLU A 246 1.16 -3.64 -23.36
CA GLU A 246 1.43 -2.83 -22.17
C GLU A 246 2.16 -1.56 -22.59
N THR A 247 1.76 -0.43 -22.00
CA THR A 247 2.46 0.84 -22.19
C THR A 247 2.50 1.62 -20.87
N ARG A 248 3.56 2.40 -20.70
CA ARG A 248 3.72 3.32 -19.60
C ARG A 248 4.28 4.65 -20.11
N GLN A 249 3.60 5.72 -19.76
CA GLN A 249 3.99 7.08 -20.09
C GLN A 249 4.21 7.87 -18.80
N ASN A 250 5.38 8.48 -18.69
CA ASN A 250 5.70 9.45 -17.67
C ASN A 250 5.36 10.85 -18.20
N ARG A 251 4.31 11.46 -17.67
CA ARG A 251 3.82 12.77 -18.12
C ARG A 251 4.62 13.93 -17.54
N GLU A 252 5.30 13.73 -16.43
CA GLU A 252 6.20 14.74 -15.85
C GLU A 252 7.40 14.99 -16.76
N LEU A 253 7.90 13.93 -17.40
CA LEU A 253 9.03 13.97 -18.32
C LEU A 253 8.62 14.07 -19.79
N ASP A 254 7.29 14.04 -20.07
CA ASP A 254 6.73 13.89 -21.44
C ASP A 254 7.38 12.73 -22.22
N LEU A 255 7.55 11.60 -21.54
CA LEU A 255 8.29 10.45 -22.01
C LEU A 255 7.43 9.18 -22.00
N ALA A 256 7.35 8.49 -23.13
CA ALA A 256 6.89 7.11 -23.16
C ALA A 256 8.03 6.20 -22.65
N GLU A 257 7.87 5.62 -21.47
CA GLU A 257 8.94 4.79 -20.88
C GLU A 257 9.09 3.47 -21.60
N TYR A 258 7.97 2.82 -21.95
CA TYR A 258 8.01 1.58 -22.75
C TYR A 258 6.69 1.28 -23.48
N TYR A 259 6.82 0.44 -24.50
CA TYR A 259 5.77 -0.31 -25.15
C TYR A 259 6.16 -1.79 -25.19
N ASN A 260 5.30 -2.65 -24.69
CA ASN A 260 5.47 -4.11 -24.74
C ASN A 260 4.35 -4.72 -25.58
N LEU A 261 4.70 -5.64 -26.46
CA LEU A 261 3.77 -6.54 -27.13
C LEU A 261 4.20 -7.96 -26.83
N ILE A 262 3.32 -8.73 -26.20
CA ILE A 262 3.61 -10.07 -25.71
C ILE A 262 2.59 -11.03 -26.29
N TYR A 263 3.07 -12.03 -27.02
CA TYR A 263 2.26 -13.21 -27.34
C TYR A 263 2.59 -14.31 -26.35
N GLU A 264 1.59 -14.88 -25.71
CA GLU A 264 1.74 -15.96 -24.72
C GLU A 264 0.94 -17.18 -25.15
N TYR A 265 1.60 -18.33 -25.14
CA TYR A 265 0.97 -19.65 -25.20
C TYR A 265 1.06 -20.33 -23.83
N LYS A 266 -0.08 -20.78 -23.30
CA LYS A 266 -0.16 -21.44 -22.00
C LYS A 266 -1.04 -22.69 -22.09
N ASN A 267 -0.53 -23.82 -21.60
CA ASN A 267 -1.31 -25.02 -21.32
C ASN A 267 -1.01 -25.53 -19.91
N ASP A 268 -1.52 -26.71 -19.55
CA ASP A 268 -1.38 -27.27 -18.20
C ASP A 268 0.09 -27.53 -17.78
N CYS A 269 1.00 -27.66 -18.73
CA CYS A 269 2.40 -28.05 -18.49
C CYS A 269 3.44 -27.03 -18.96
N LEU A 270 3.07 -26.08 -19.83
CA LEU A 270 4.00 -25.16 -20.48
C LEU A 270 3.42 -23.77 -20.57
N ILE A 271 4.26 -22.78 -20.25
CA ILE A 271 4.04 -21.38 -20.59
C ILE A 271 5.20 -20.95 -21.48
N ALA A 272 4.92 -20.48 -22.68
CA ALA A 272 5.91 -19.95 -23.61
C ALA A 272 5.42 -18.63 -24.18
N GLY A 273 6.32 -17.67 -24.37
CA GLY A 273 5.95 -16.36 -24.89
C GLY A 273 7.04 -15.73 -25.71
N ILE A 274 6.64 -14.83 -26.59
CA ILE A 274 7.52 -13.93 -27.33
C ILE A 274 7.15 -12.52 -26.92
N LYS A 275 8.14 -11.75 -26.46
CA LYS A 275 7.97 -10.36 -26.04
C LYS A 275 8.79 -9.44 -26.95
N TYR A 276 8.11 -8.51 -27.61
CA TYR A 276 8.73 -7.35 -28.20
C TYR A 276 8.67 -6.22 -27.18
N ASN A 277 9.82 -5.64 -26.86
CA ASN A 277 9.94 -4.53 -25.91
C ASN A 277 10.64 -3.36 -26.60
N LYS A 278 10.02 -2.18 -26.51
CA LYS A 278 10.63 -0.93 -26.91
C LYS A 278 10.64 0.03 -25.73
N THR A 279 11.82 0.38 -25.25
CA THR A 279 12.03 1.32 -24.15
C THR A 279 12.62 2.62 -24.65
N TYR A 280 12.27 3.73 -24.00
CA TYR A 280 12.74 5.07 -24.32
C TYR A 280 13.43 5.65 -23.09
N TYR A 281 14.57 6.32 -23.31
CA TYR A 281 15.34 6.99 -22.27
C TYR A 281 15.46 8.47 -22.59
N SER A 282 15.41 9.32 -21.57
CA SER A 282 15.64 10.77 -21.70
C SER A 282 17.11 11.15 -21.53
N ASP A 283 18.02 10.18 -21.48
CA ASP A 283 19.45 10.41 -21.33
C ASP A 283 20.09 10.79 -22.70
N ARG A 284 20.94 11.81 -22.69
CA ARG A 284 21.62 12.28 -23.92
C ARG A 284 22.65 11.28 -24.43
N ASP A 285 23.15 10.39 -23.59
CA ASP A 285 24.22 9.45 -23.90
C ASP A 285 23.72 8.02 -24.21
N LEU A 286 22.46 7.71 -23.95
CA LEU A 286 21.86 6.39 -24.20
C LEU A 286 20.81 6.46 -25.29
N GLN A 287 20.90 5.56 -26.26
CA GLN A 287 19.87 5.39 -27.28
C GLN A 287 18.77 4.44 -26.77
N PRO A 288 17.51 4.65 -27.19
CA PRO A 288 16.42 3.72 -26.87
C PRO A 288 16.74 2.30 -27.33
N ALA A 289 16.47 1.31 -26.47
CA ALA A 289 16.65 -0.10 -26.80
C ALA A 289 15.37 -0.71 -27.35
N GLU A 290 15.49 -1.51 -28.41
CA GLU A 290 14.45 -2.38 -28.91
C GLU A 290 14.90 -3.84 -28.74
N GLU A 291 14.08 -4.67 -28.11
CA GLU A 291 14.35 -6.08 -27.85
C GLU A 291 13.15 -6.96 -28.28
N LEU A 292 13.47 -8.11 -28.89
CA LEU A 292 12.49 -9.10 -29.31
C LEU A 292 12.59 -10.36 -28.46
#